data_5307757a64554ed87c96c173b82a4cd8
#
_entry.id   5307757a64554ed87c96c173b82a4cd8
#
_cell.length_a   1.000
_cell.length_b   1.000
_cell.length_c   1.000
_cell.angle_alpha   90.00
_cell.angle_beta   90.00
_cell.angle_gamma   90.00
#
_symmetry.space_group_name_H-M   'P 1'
#
loop_
_entity.id
_entity.type
_entity.pdbx_description
1 polymer ?
#
loop_
_entity_poly.entity_id
_entity_poly.type
_entity_poly.pdbx_seq_one_letter_code
_entity_poly.pdbx_strand_id
1 'polypeptide(L)'
;MIYSDLSIIFPEIFLSVYSMVALVVAVYTSKDEGAQKVTWFTAIVFIFLAFWMIFSLDKTEIAFGGMFINDAFSRFSKIIILLSGAVVLIMGQEYMTRRGFLRFEYPLIVALSVVGMMVMVSAGDLMALYMGLELQSLALYVIAAFKRDSLKSTEAGLKYFVLGALSSGLLLYGSALIYGYSGTTLFDGILKNVNADAPSLGLLFGLALVIAGLAFKVSAVPFHMWTPDVYEGAPTPVTAFLATVPKMAAICLLMRVMYDAFGNILGDWQQIIILLSICLLYTSPSPRDGLLSRMPSSA
;
A
#
# COMPACT_ATOMS: atom_id res chain seq x y z
N MET A 1 -5.92 -29.31 -4.87
CA MET A 1 -5.85 -28.27 -3.84
C MET A 1 -4.69 -27.31 -4.11
N ILE A 2 -3.41 -27.69 -4.00
CA ILE A 2 -2.27 -26.77 -4.24
C ILE A 2 -2.28 -26.14 -5.65
N TYR A 3 -2.58 -26.89 -6.69
CA TYR A 3 -2.62 -26.36 -8.07
C TYR A 3 -3.78 -25.38 -8.31
N SER A 4 -4.93 -25.58 -7.66
CA SER A 4 -6.06 -24.65 -7.72
C SER A 4 -5.71 -23.33 -7.01
N ASP A 5 -5.05 -23.41 -5.85
CA ASP A 5 -4.67 -22.24 -5.07
C ASP A 5 -3.61 -21.39 -5.81
N LEU A 6 -2.65 -22.04 -6.47
CA LEU A 6 -1.64 -21.37 -7.29
C LEU A 6 -2.23 -20.65 -8.51
N SER A 7 -3.30 -21.17 -9.10
CA SER A 7 -3.98 -20.49 -10.22
C SER A 7 -4.68 -19.20 -9.80
N ILE A 8 -5.17 -19.14 -8.57
CA ILE A 8 -5.85 -17.97 -8.02
C ILE A 8 -4.87 -16.82 -7.75
N ILE A 9 -3.65 -17.14 -7.30
CA ILE A 9 -2.59 -16.14 -7.00
C ILE A 9 -1.64 -15.93 -8.18
N PHE A 10 -2.01 -16.41 -9.37
CA PHE A 10 -1.15 -16.35 -10.57
C PHE A 10 -0.63 -14.94 -10.91
N PRO A 11 -1.44 -13.85 -10.88
CA PRO A 11 -0.97 -12.51 -11.21
C PRO A 11 0.16 -12.02 -10.28
N GLU A 12 0.07 -12.30 -8.98
CA GLU A 12 1.07 -11.95 -7.97
C GLU A 12 2.36 -12.75 -8.16
N ILE A 13 2.24 -14.05 -8.42
CA ILE A 13 3.39 -14.91 -8.70
C ILE A 13 4.06 -14.47 -10.00
N PHE A 14 3.29 -14.23 -11.06
CA PHE A 14 3.83 -13.78 -12.34
C PHE A 14 4.61 -12.49 -12.19
N LEU A 15 4.07 -11.48 -11.50
CA LEU A 15 4.74 -10.20 -11.30
C LEU A 15 5.99 -10.34 -10.42
N SER A 16 5.97 -11.21 -9.41
CA SER A 16 7.13 -11.50 -8.56
C SER A 16 8.26 -12.15 -9.34
N VAL A 17 7.95 -13.19 -10.12
CA VAL A 17 8.92 -13.89 -10.97
C VAL A 17 9.46 -12.97 -12.05
N TYR A 18 8.59 -12.17 -12.68
CA TYR A 18 8.99 -11.14 -13.62
C TYR A 18 10.02 -10.20 -13.00
N SER A 19 9.75 -9.67 -11.80
CA SER A 19 10.65 -8.72 -11.15
C SER A 19 12.02 -9.33 -10.85
N MET A 20 12.06 -10.58 -10.40
CA MET A 20 13.31 -11.31 -10.14
C MET A 20 14.10 -11.57 -11.42
N VAL A 21 13.45 -12.08 -12.48
CA VAL A 21 14.09 -12.38 -13.76
C VAL A 21 14.58 -11.09 -14.42
N ALA A 22 13.75 -10.05 -14.45
CA ALA A 22 14.12 -8.77 -15.04
C ALA A 22 15.30 -8.12 -14.32
N LEU A 23 15.40 -8.26 -13.00
CA LEU A 23 16.54 -7.79 -12.21
C LEU A 23 17.82 -8.50 -12.64
N VAL A 24 17.80 -9.83 -12.72
CA VAL A 24 18.97 -10.62 -13.16
C VAL A 24 19.38 -10.24 -14.59
N VAL A 25 18.41 -10.19 -15.52
CA VAL A 25 18.68 -9.83 -16.92
C VAL A 25 19.27 -8.42 -17.03
N ALA A 26 18.71 -7.44 -16.32
CA ALA A 26 19.18 -6.05 -16.36
C ALA A 26 20.63 -5.92 -15.83
N VAL A 27 20.99 -6.65 -14.78
CA VAL A 27 22.36 -6.66 -14.23
C VAL A 27 23.37 -7.19 -15.25
N TYR A 28 23.02 -8.26 -15.98
CA TYR A 28 23.96 -8.89 -16.94
C TYR A 28 23.98 -8.23 -18.33
N THR A 29 22.91 -7.51 -18.73
CA THR A 29 22.81 -7.01 -20.10
C THR A 29 23.38 -5.62 -20.29
N SER A 30 22.90 -4.61 -19.56
CA SER A 30 23.26 -3.23 -19.87
C SER A 30 23.21 -2.27 -18.67
N LYS A 31 22.92 -2.77 -17.48
CA LYS A 31 22.76 -1.92 -16.30
C LYS A 31 21.87 -0.69 -16.58
N ASP A 32 22.37 0.51 -16.27
CA ASP A 32 21.58 1.75 -16.37
C ASP A 32 21.26 2.18 -17.80
N GLU A 33 22.01 1.75 -18.82
CA GLU A 33 21.68 2.04 -20.23
C GLU A 33 20.35 1.39 -20.68
N GLY A 34 19.99 0.26 -20.06
CA GLY A 34 18.72 -0.43 -20.29
C GLY A 34 17.56 0.08 -19.42
N ALA A 35 17.79 0.96 -18.47
CA ALA A 35 16.80 1.37 -17.45
C ALA A 35 15.47 1.86 -18.07
N GLN A 36 15.56 2.63 -19.17
CA GLN A 36 14.38 3.10 -19.89
C GLN A 36 13.55 1.95 -20.46
N LYS A 37 14.20 0.94 -21.06
CA LYS A 37 13.53 -0.24 -21.62
C LYS A 37 12.86 -1.07 -20.53
N VAL A 38 13.54 -1.25 -19.40
CA VAL A 38 12.98 -1.97 -18.23
C VAL A 38 11.75 -1.24 -17.69
N THR A 39 11.76 0.10 -17.64
CA THR A 39 10.59 0.89 -17.18
C THR A 39 9.40 0.70 -18.12
N TRP A 40 9.60 0.81 -19.43
CA TRP A 40 8.54 0.58 -20.42
C TRP A 40 8.01 -0.86 -20.35
N PHE A 41 8.90 -1.83 -20.24
CA PHE A 41 8.49 -3.23 -20.17
C PHE A 41 7.70 -3.52 -18.88
N THR A 42 8.10 -2.96 -17.74
CA THR A 42 7.35 -3.08 -16.49
C THR A 42 5.96 -2.43 -16.59
N ALA A 43 5.86 -1.27 -17.22
CA ALA A 43 4.57 -0.62 -17.45
C ALA A 43 3.65 -1.46 -18.36
N ILE A 44 4.21 -2.06 -19.42
CA ILE A 44 3.47 -2.98 -20.31
C ILE A 44 3.00 -4.22 -19.53
N VAL A 45 3.84 -4.80 -18.67
CA VAL A 45 3.46 -5.94 -17.82
C VAL A 45 2.30 -5.57 -16.89
N PHE A 46 2.31 -4.39 -16.30
CA PHE A 46 1.21 -3.91 -15.45
C PHE A 46 -0.10 -3.79 -16.24
N ILE A 47 -0.05 -3.18 -17.41
CA ILE A 47 -1.22 -3.04 -18.30
C ILE A 47 -1.73 -4.42 -18.74
N PHE A 48 -0.83 -5.32 -19.10
CA PHE A 48 -1.17 -6.69 -19.51
C PHE A 48 -1.88 -7.44 -18.37
N LEU A 49 -1.35 -7.39 -17.16
CA LEU A 49 -1.98 -8.03 -15.99
C LEU A 49 -3.33 -7.40 -15.64
N ALA A 50 -3.45 -6.07 -15.72
CA ALA A 50 -4.73 -5.39 -15.50
C ALA A 50 -5.77 -5.85 -16.54
N PHE A 51 -5.38 -5.94 -17.81
CA PHE A 51 -6.25 -6.41 -18.87
C PHE A 51 -6.63 -7.89 -18.70
N TRP A 52 -5.66 -8.74 -18.34
CA TRP A 52 -5.91 -10.14 -18.00
C TRP A 52 -6.97 -10.28 -16.89
N MET A 53 -6.90 -9.46 -15.85
CA MET A 53 -7.85 -9.51 -14.74
C MET A 53 -9.26 -9.01 -15.10
N ILE A 54 -9.39 -8.10 -16.06
CA ILE A 54 -10.71 -7.65 -16.59
C ILE A 54 -11.46 -8.81 -17.24
N PHE A 55 -10.75 -9.67 -17.96
CA PHE A 55 -11.34 -10.84 -18.65
C PHE A 55 -11.40 -12.10 -17.79
N SER A 56 -10.89 -12.05 -16.55
CA SER A 56 -10.99 -13.14 -15.60
C SER A 56 -12.45 -13.34 -15.15
N LEU A 57 -12.83 -14.59 -14.96
CA LEU A 57 -14.20 -14.96 -14.57
C LEU A 57 -14.62 -14.29 -13.25
N ASP A 58 -15.86 -13.80 -13.19
CA ASP A 58 -16.46 -13.12 -12.02
C ASP A 58 -16.81 -14.06 -10.86
N LYS A 59 -15.96 -15.04 -10.56
CA LYS A 59 -16.17 -15.96 -9.44
C LYS A 59 -15.33 -15.49 -8.24
N THR A 60 -15.94 -15.56 -7.07
CA THR A 60 -15.20 -15.45 -5.81
C THR A 60 -14.47 -16.76 -5.57
N GLU A 61 -13.16 -16.69 -5.48
CA GLU A 61 -12.27 -17.82 -5.26
C GLU A 61 -11.50 -17.60 -3.97
N ILE A 62 -11.40 -18.64 -3.16
CA ILE A 62 -10.71 -18.62 -1.88
C ILE A 62 -9.55 -19.60 -1.94
N ALA A 63 -8.36 -19.15 -1.58
CA ALA A 63 -7.15 -19.95 -1.57
C ALA A 63 -6.52 -20.01 -0.16
N PHE A 64 -5.67 -20.99 0.04
CA PHE A 64 -4.89 -21.18 1.29
C PHE A 64 -5.77 -21.20 2.55
N GLY A 65 -6.90 -21.89 2.51
CA GLY A 65 -7.76 -22.02 3.68
C GLY A 65 -8.42 -20.72 4.16
N GLY A 66 -8.62 -19.75 3.29
CA GLY A 66 -9.25 -18.46 3.62
C GLY A 66 -8.26 -17.31 3.78
N MET A 67 -6.95 -17.55 3.70
CA MET A 67 -5.94 -16.48 3.84
C MET A 67 -5.90 -15.53 2.65
N PHE A 68 -6.34 -15.99 1.46
CA PHE A 68 -6.36 -15.19 0.24
C PHE A 68 -7.72 -15.28 -0.43
N ILE A 69 -8.32 -14.12 -0.71
CA ILE A 69 -9.66 -13.97 -1.28
C ILE A 69 -9.56 -13.19 -2.59
N ASN A 70 -9.95 -13.84 -3.69
CA ASN A 70 -10.04 -13.22 -5.01
C ASN A 70 -11.52 -12.99 -5.34
N ASP A 71 -12.04 -11.86 -4.93
CA ASP A 71 -13.42 -11.41 -5.16
C ASP A 71 -13.49 -10.21 -6.13
N ALA A 72 -14.68 -9.75 -6.46
CA ALA A 72 -14.87 -8.60 -7.34
C ALA A 72 -14.19 -7.33 -6.81
N PHE A 73 -14.21 -7.13 -5.48
CA PHE A 73 -13.58 -5.98 -4.83
C PHE A 73 -12.05 -6.03 -4.96
N SER A 74 -11.44 -7.19 -4.69
CA SER A 74 -9.96 -7.34 -4.81
C SER A 74 -9.52 -7.20 -6.27
N ARG A 75 -10.24 -7.79 -7.22
CA ARG A 75 -9.94 -7.65 -8.67
C ARG A 75 -10.01 -6.20 -9.11
N PHE A 76 -11.10 -5.49 -8.79
CA PHE A 76 -11.24 -4.08 -9.11
C PHE A 76 -10.10 -3.24 -8.53
N SER A 77 -9.77 -3.45 -7.26
CA SER A 77 -8.68 -2.75 -6.58
C SER A 77 -7.32 -3.02 -7.22
N LYS A 78 -7.02 -4.29 -7.55
CA LYS A 78 -5.78 -4.68 -8.24
C LYS A 78 -5.64 -4.03 -9.61
N ILE A 79 -6.74 -3.98 -10.39
CA ILE A 79 -6.75 -3.33 -11.71
C ILE A 79 -6.39 -1.85 -11.57
N ILE A 80 -6.98 -1.14 -10.61
CA ILE A 80 -6.67 0.27 -10.37
C ILE A 80 -5.21 0.45 -9.93
N ILE A 81 -4.70 -0.41 -9.03
CA ILE A 81 -3.31 -0.38 -8.57
C ILE A 81 -2.35 -0.57 -9.75
N LEU A 82 -2.58 -1.56 -10.60
CA LEU A 82 -1.75 -1.84 -11.77
C LEU A 82 -1.78 -0.69 -12.79
N LEU A 83 -2.96 -0.19 -13.15
CA LEU A 83 -3.10 0.90 -14.11
C LEU A 83 -2.47 2.21 -13.59
N SER A 84 -2.74 2.57 -12.34
CA SER A 84 -2.15 3.77 -11.74
C SER A 84 -0.63 3.64 -11.61
N GLY A 85 -0.11 2.47 -11.24
CA GLY A 85 1.31 2.18 -11.22
C GLY A 85 1.97 2.32 -12.60
N ALA A 86 1.33 1.80 -13.66
CA ALA A 86 1.80 1.95 -15.04
C ALA A 86 1.86 3.41 -15.47
N VAL A 87 0.80 4.19 -15.20
CA VAL A 87 0.74 5.61 -15.53
C VAL A 87 1.87 6.38 -14.85
N VAL A 88 2.09 6.16 -13.55
CA VAL A 88 3.16 6.85 -12.81
C VAL A 88 4.55 6.48 -13.34
N LEU A 89 4.79 5.20 -13.68
CA LEU A 89 6.06 4.79 -14.29
C LEU A 89 6.31 5.48 -15.63
N ILE A 90 5.32 5.55 -16.51
CA ILE A 90 5.42 6.19 -17.82
C ILE A 90 5.65 7.70 -17.67
N MET A 91 4.88 8.38 -16.83
CA MET A 91 5.01 9.82 -16.60
C MET A 91 6.36 10.18 -15.94
N GLY A 92 6.83 9.36 -15.00
CA GLY A 92 8.06 9.61 -14.25
C GLY A 92 9.34 9.37 -15.04
N GLN A 93 9.30 8.49 -16.04
CA GLN A 93 10.48 8.04 -16.79
C GLN A 93 11.25 9.20 -17.42
N GLU A 94 10.58 10.06 -18.17
CA GLU A 94 11.23 11.17 -18.88
C GLU A 94 11.90 12.14 -17.91
N TYR A 95 11.25 12.47 -16.80
CA TYR A 95 11.81 13.33 -15.77
C TYR A 95 13.08 12.73 -15.16
N MET A 96 13.06 11.45 -14.79
CA MET A 96 14.20 10.76 -14.18
C MET A 96 15.37 10.62 -15.16
N THR A 97 15.08 10.37 -16.44
CA THR A 97 16.08 10.29 -17.51
C THR A 97 16.76 11.63 -17.72
N ARG A 98 16.00 12.73 -17.89
CA ARG A 98 16.54 14.08 -18.07
C ARG A 98 17.38 14.56 -16.89
N ARG A 99 17.08 14.11 -15.68
CA ARG A 99 17.81 14.43 -14.45
C ARG A 99 18.98 13.49 -14.14
N GLY A 100 19.18 12.43 -14.93
CA GLY A 100 20.31 11.52 -14.85
C GLY A 100 20.33 10.58 -13.64
N PHE A 101 19.16 10.30 -13.05
CA PHE A 101 19.07 9.38 -11.90
C PHE A 101 18.13 8.20 -12.14
N LEU A 102 17.66 7.97 -13.39
CA LEU A 102 16.93 6.77 -13.72
C LEU A 102 17.87 5.56 -13.67
N ARG A 103 17.53 4.56 -12.86
CA ARG A 103 18.24 3.29 -12.75
C ARG A 103 17.30 2.14 -13.02
N PHE A 104 17.84 1.01 -13.46
CA PHE A 104 17.05 -0.18 -13.79
C PHE A 104 16.34 -0.78 -12.57
N GLU A 105 16.85 -0.55 -11.36
CA GLU A 105 16.25 -1.04 -10.12
C GLU A 105 14.90 -0.36 -9.80
N TYR A 106 14.72 0.91 -10.20
CA TYR A 106 13.53 1.69 -9.85
C TYR A 106 12.21 1.00 -10.26
N PRO A 107 11.98 0.65 -11.55
CA PRO A 107 10.73 0.02 -11.96
C PRO A 107 10.52 -1.35 -11.33
N LEU A 108 11.58 -2.08 -11.00
CA LEU A 108 11.51 -3.40 -10.38
C LEU A 108 11.12 -3.32 -8.90
N ILE A 109 11.67 -2.35 -8.17
CA ILE A 109 11.26 -2.10 -6.77
C ILE A 109 9.80 -1.62 -6.73
N VAL A 110 9.38 -0.78 -7.68
CA VAL A 110 7.97 -0.39 -7.84
C VAL A 110 7.11 -1.63 -8.09
N ALA A 111 7.54 -2.57 -8.96
CA ALA A 111 6.81 -3.81 -9.22
C ALA A 111 6.68 -4.69 -7.96
N LEU A 112 7.72 -4.82 -7.15
CA LEU A 112 7.66 -5.54 -5.87
C LEU A 112 6.70 -4.86 -4.87
N SER A 113 6.68 -3.53 -4.84
CA SER A 113 5.71 -2.79 -4.04
C SER A 113 4.26 -3.07 -4.49
N VAL A 114 4.03 -3.13 -5.80
CA VAL A 114 2.72 -3.47 -6.37
C VAL A 114 2.31 -4.91 -6.02
N VAL A 115 3.23 -5.88 -6.03
CA VAL A 115 2.96 -7.24 -5.53
C VAL A 115 2.45 -7.19 -4.09
N GLY A 116 3.14 -6.46 -3.21
CA GLY A 116 2.70 -6.28 -1.81
C GLY A 116 1.28 -5.69 -1.72
N MET A 117 0.97 -4.68 -2.53
CA MET A 117 -0.37 -4.08 -2.60
C MET A 117 -1.44 -5.06 -3.07
N MET A 118 -1.13 -5.88 -4.09
CA MET A 118 -2.08 -6.89 -4.61
C MET A 118 -2.35 -7.97 -3.56
N VAL A 119 -1.32 -8.43 -2.84
CA VAL A 119 -1.46 -9.42 -1.77
C VAL A 119 -2.31 -8.87 -0.63
N MET A 120 -2.02 -7.66 -0.13
CA MET A 120 -2.75 -7.11 1.01
C MET A 120 -4.23 -6.83 0.70
N VAL A 121 -4.56 -6.41 -0.53
CA VAL A 121 -5.95 -6.16 -0.94
C VAL A 121 -6.76 -7.46 -1.06
N SER A 122 -6.10 -8.59 -1.31
CA SER A 122 -6.70 -9.93 -1.32
C SER A 122 -6.59 -10.67 0.00
N ALA A 123 -6.05 -10.07 1.05
CA ALA A 123 -5.88 -10.73 2.32
C ALA A 123 -7.25 -11.04 2.99
N GLY A 124 -7.44 -12.28 3.42
CA GLY A 124 -8.55 -12.73 4.28
C GLY A 124 -8.10 -13.06 5.70
N ASP A 125 -6.85 -12.70 6.04
CA ASP A 125 -6.17 -13.03 7.28
C ASP A 125 -5.25 -11.90 7.72
N LEU A 126 -5.10 -11.69 9.04
CA LEU A 126 -4.26 -10.64 9.61
C LEU A 126 -2.78 -10.81 9.25
N MET A 127 -2.29 -12.06 9.13
CA MET A 127 -0.89 -12.32 8.76
C MET A 127 -0.62 -12.05 7.29
N ALA A 128 -1.54 -12.49 6.40
CA ALA A 128 -1.45 -12.19 4.97
C ALA A 128 -1.49 -10.69 4.70
N LEU A 129 -2.38 -9.96 5.39
CA LEU A 129 -2.44 -8.50 5.38
C LEU A 129 -1.10 -7.88 5.77
N TYR A 130 -0.54 -8.30 6.91
CA TYR A 130 0.71 -7.77 7.44
C TYR A 130 1.87 -7.99 6.48
N MET A 131 2.02 -9.22 5.94
CA MET A 131 3.09 -9.55 5.01
C MET A 131 3.01 -8.75 3.70
N GLY A 132 1.79 -8.58 3.14
CA GLY A 132 1.59 -7.76 1.93
C GLY A 132 1.93 -6.29 2.18
N LEU A 133 1.51 -5.75 3.34
CA LEU A 133 1.77 -4.39 3.75
C LEU A 133 3.27 -4.13 4.00
N GLU A 134 3.99 -5.08 4.60
CA GLU A 134 5.44 -4.96 4.82
C GLU A 134 6.22 -5.03 3.50
N LEU A 135 5.87 -5.95 2.59
CA LEU A 135 6.51 -6.04 1.28
C LEU A 135 6.37 -4.73 0.50
N GLN A 136 5.17 -4.15 0.49
CA GLN A 136 4.96 -2.82 -0.08
C GLN A 136 5.83 -1.76 0.60
N SER A 137 5.83 -1.72 1.94
CA SER A 137 6.47 -0.65 2.71
C SER A 137 7.98 -0.65 2.56
N LEU A 138 8.62 -1.82 2.63
CA LEU A 138 10.07 -1.96 2.44
C LEU A 138 10.50 -1.44 1.06
N ALA A 139 9.74 -1.76 0.01
CA ALA A 139 10.00 -1.22 -1.33
C ALA A 139 9.86 0.30 -1.37
N LEU A 140 8.82 0.87 -0.73
CA LEU A 140 8.58 2.31 -0.68
C LEU A 140 9.68 3.06 0.08
N TYR A 141 10.22 2.51 1.16
CA TYR A 141 11.33 3.13 1.89
C TYR A 141 12.58 3.29 1.01
N VAL A 142 12.88 2.25 0.21
CA VAL A 142 14.03 2.29 -0.71
C VAL A 142 13.82 3.31 -1.81
N ILE A 143 12.64 3.39 -2.43
CA ILE A 143 12.41 4.36 -3.51
C ILE A 143 12.31 5.80 -3.01
N ALA A 144 11.90 6.05 -1.75
CA ALA A 144 11.93 7.38 -1.16
C ALA A 144 13.37 7.92 -1.04
N ALA A 145 14.33 7.05 -0.73
CA ALA A 145 15.77 7.37 -0.67
C ALA A 145 16.50 7.17 -2.01
N PHE A 146 15.80 7.08 -3.13
CA PHE A 146 16.37 6.61 -4.40
C PHE A 146 17.47 7.51 -4.95
N LYS A 147 17.39 8.83 -4.74
CA LYS A 147 18.43 9.78 -5.14
C LYS A 147 19.55 9.82 -4.09
N ARG A 148 20.48 8.88 -4.18
CA ARG A 148 21.56 8.66 -3.18
C ARG A 148 22.42 9.87 -2.88
N ASP A 149 22.68 10.73 -3.88
CA ASP A 149 23.54 11.91 -3.75
C ASP A 149 22.80 13.14 -3.16
N SER A 150 21.53 12.98 -2.78
CA SER A 150 20.73 14.05 -2.18
C SER A 150 20.52 13.77 -0.69
N LEU A 151 21.07 14.64 0.16
CA LEU A 151 20.86 14.58 1.61
C LEU A 151 19.37 14.58 1.97
N LYS A 152 18.57 15.42 1.28
CA LYS A 152 17.10 15.47 1.49
C LYS A 152 16.43 14.14 1.18
N SER A 153 16.82 13.45 0.10
CA SER A 153 16.23 12.17 -0.27
C SER A 153 16.62 11.06 0.72
N THR A 154 17.86 11.04 1.18
CA THR A 154 18.31 10.07 2.18
C THR A 154 17.62 10.31 3.53
N GLU A 155 17.47 11.57 3.95
CA GLU A 155 16.73 11.95 5.16
C GLU A 155 15.24 11.55 5.07
N ALA A 156 14.60 11.83 3.92
CA ALA A 156 13.22 11.42 3.67
C ALA A 156 13.02 9.91 3.79
N GLY A 157 13.90 9.12 3.17
CA GLY A 157 13.85 7.66 3.27
C GLY A 157 14.07 7.16 4.70
N LEU A 158 15.02 7.75 5.45
CA LEU A 158 15.29 7.38 6.84
C LEU A 158 14.08 7.71 7.75
N LYS A 159 13.52 8.91 7.64
CA LYS A 159 12.33 9.31 8.40
C LYS A 159 11.15 8.38 8.09
N TYR A 160 10.93 8.08 6.81
CA TYR A 160 9.86 7.19 6.39
C TYR A 160 10.04 5.77 6.93
N PHE A 161 11.27 5.25 6.89
CA PHE A 161 11.59 3.92 7.44
C PHE A 161 11.35 3.86 8.95
N VAL A 162 11.89 4.80 9.73
CA VAL A 162 11.79 4.77 11.20
C VAL A 162 10.34 4.91 11.67
N LEU A 163 9.60 5.90 11.14
CA LEU A 163 8.20 6.11 11.50
C LEU A 163 7.30 4.99 10.97
N GLY A 164 7.62 4.49 9.78
CA GLY A 164 6.92 3.37 9.18
C GLY A 164 7.09 2.07 9.96
N ALA A 165 8.31 1.77 10.42
CA ALA A 165 8.58 0.59 11.26
C ALA A 165 7.83 0.66 12.60
N LEU A 166 7.75 1.85 13.22
CA LEU A 166 6.96 2.05 14.42
C LEU A 166 5.46 1.76 14.16
N SER A 167 4.92 2.31 13.07
CA SER A 167 3.53 2.09 12.68
C SER A 167 3.22 0.60 12.40
N SER A 168 4.14 -0.09 11.72
CA SER A 168 4.03 -1.53 11.48
C SER A 168 4.07 -2.34 12.77
N GLY A 169 4.91 -1.92 13.74
CA GLY A 169 4.93 -2.51 15.08
C GLY A 169 3.61 -2.36 15.82
N LEU A 170 2.97 -1.18 15.75
CA LEU A 170 1.65 -0.95 16.32
C LEU A 170 0.58 -1.84 15.68
N LEU A 171 0.60 -1.95 14.35
CA LEU A 171 -0.33 -2.81 13.61
C LEU A 171 -0.14 -4.29 13.98
N LEU A 172 1.10 -4.76 14.05
CA LEU A 172 1.40 -6.15 14.43
C LEU A 172 0.97 -6.44 15.87
N TYR A 173 1.24 -5.53 16.80
CA TYR A 173 0.81 -5.68 18.18
C TYR A 173 -0.72 -5.67 18.30
N GLY A 174 -1.40 -4.77 17.57
CA GLY A 174 -2.86 -4.78 17.47
C GLY A 174 -3.41 -6.10 16.93
N SER A 175 -2.82 -6.63 15.87
CA SER A 175 -3.18 -7.94 15.31
C SER A 175 -2.98 -9.09 16.31
N ALA A 176 -1.90 -9.06 17.08
CA ALA A 176 -1.63 -10.05 18.12
C ALA A 176 -2.67 -9.99 19.25
N LEU A 177 -3.10 -8.79 19.65
CA LEU A 177 -4.19 -8.64 20.63
C LEU A 177 -5.50 -9.18 20.08
N ILE A 178 -5.86 -8.84 18.84
CA ILE A 178 -7.08 -9.36 18.20
C ILE A 178 -7.04 -10.89 18.18
N TYR A 179 -5.92 -11.49 17.77
CA TYR A 179 -5.74 -12.93 17.81
C TYR A 179 -5.90 -13.50 19.23
N GLY A 180 -5.32 -12.85 20.24
CA GLY A 180 -5.41 -13.30 21.63
C GLY A 180 -6.85 -13.33 22.17
N TYR A 181 -7.70 -12.41 21.74
CA TYR A 181 -9.10 -12.33 22.19
C TYR A 181 -10.09 -13.04 21.27
N SER A 182 -9.81 -13.20 19.97
CA SER A 182 -10.68 -13.88 19.03
C SER A 182 -10.32 -15.37 18.83
N GLY A 183 -9.06 -15.76 19.12
CA GLY A 183 -8.54 -17.12 18.92
C GLY A 183 -8.23 -17.47 17.47
N THR A 184 -8.34 -16.53 16.53
CA THR A 184 -8.10 -16.75 15.10
C THR A 184 -7.54 -15.50 14.43
N THR A 185 -6.78 -15.67 13.33
CA THR A 185 -6.30 -14.59 12.48
C THR A 185 -7.17 -14.37 11.25
N LEU A 186 -8.01 -15.34 10.87
CA LEU A 186 -8.91 -15.26 9.72
C LEU A 186 -10.03 -14.24 9.96
N PHE A 187 -10.32 -13.39 8.99
CA PHE A 187 -11.36 -12.34 9.10
C PHE A 187 -12.73 -12.91 9.38
N ASP A 188 -13.15 -13.96 8.65
CA ASP A 188 -14.42 -14.65 8.88
C ASP A 188 -14.52 -15.29 10.28
N GLY A 189 -13.39 -15.79 10.81
CA GLY A 189 -13.32 -16.31 12.17
C GLY A 189 -13.42 -15.20 13.22
N ILE A 190 -12.76 -14.07 13.01
CA ILE A 190 -12.86 -12.90 13.89
C ILE A 190 -14.30 -12.40 13.93
N LEU A 191 -14.93 -12.23 12.75
CA LEU A 191 -16.31 -11.78 12.64
C LEU A 191 -17.28 -12.66 13.43
N LYS A 192 -17.09 -13.99 13.40
CA LYS A 192 -17.94 -14.95 14.13
C LYS A 192 -17.68 -14.97 15.63
N ASN A 193 -16.45 -14.77 16.05
CA ASN A 193 -16.04 -14.92 17.45
C ASN A 193 -16.17 -13.62 18.25
N VAL A 194 -16.27 -12.46 17.57
CA VAL A 194 -16.46 -11.17 18.22
C VAL A 194 -17.92 -11.01 18.67
N ASN A 195 -18.13 -10.87 19.97
CA ASN A 195 -19.45 -10.58 20.52
C ASN A 195 -19.83 -9.12 20.24
N ALA A 196 -20.86 -8.92 19.43
CA ALA A 196 -21.33 -7.58 19.04
C ALA A 196 -21.89 -6.76 20.22
N ASP A 197 -22.55 -7.43 21.18
CA ASP A 197 -23.23 -6.75 22.31
C ASP A 197 -22.27 -6.29 23.42
N ALA A 198 -21.12 -6.98 23.56
CA ALA A 198 -20.14 -6.68 24.58
C ALA A 198 -18.71 -7.05 24.15
N PRO A 199 -18.10 -6.30 23.22
CA PRO A 199 -16.71 -6.56 22.80
C PRO A 199 -15.76 -6.34 23.99
N SER A 200 -14.74 -7.22 24.12
CA SER A 200 -13.74 -7.06 25.18
C SER A 200 -12.89 -5.82 24.96
N LEU A 201 -12.54 -5.14 26.06
CA LEU A 201 -11.66 -3.96 26.01
C LEU A 201 -10.33 -4.23 25.31
N GLY A 202 -9.75 -5.43 25.50
CA GLY A 202 -8.49 -5.79 24.87
C GLY A 202 -8.63 -5.95 23.34
N LEU A 203 -9.76 -6.46 22.85
CA LEU A 203 -10.06 -6.52 21.43
C LEU A 203 -10.23 -5.11 20.84
N LEU A 204 -10.96 -4.22 21.50
CA LEU A 204 -11.15 -2.83 21.08
C LEU A 204 -9.82 -2.07 21.07
N PHE A 205 -8.95 -2.30 22.04
CA PHE A 205 -7.61 -1.73 22.05
C PHE A 205 -6.76 -2.26 20.89
N GLY A 206 -6.82 -3.57 20.61
CA GLY A 206 -6.19 -4.17 19.45
C GLY A 206 -6.69 -3.57 18.14
N LEU A 207 -8.00 -3.39 18.00
CA LEU A 207 -8.61 -2.75 16.85
C LEU A 207 -8.15 -1.29 16.66
N ALA A 208 -8.09 -0.52 17.74
CA ALA A 208 -7.59 0.86 17.71
C ALA A 208 -6.14 0.94 17.20
N LEU A 209 -5.27 0.00 17.63
CA LEU A 209 -3.89 -0.09 17.16
C LEU A 209 -3.79 -0.48 15.68
N VAL A 210 -4.63 -1.39 15.21
CA VAL A 210 -4.70 -1.75 13.77
C VAL A 210 -5.16 -0.55 12.95
N ILE A 211 -6.20 0.16 13.39
CA ILE A 211 -6.67 1.37 12.71
C ILE A 211 -5.58 2.44 12.70
N ALA A 212 -4.85 2.65 13.80
CA ALA A 212 -3.74 3.60 13.86
C ALA A 212 -2.62 3.25 12.85
N GLY A 213 -2.25 1.98 12.75
CA GLY A 213 -1.28 1.51 11.75
C GLY A 213 -1.74 1.72 10.31
N LEU A 214 -3.01 1.43 10.01
CA LEU A 214 -3.59 1.66 8.69
C LEU A 214 -3.76 3.17 8.39
N ALA A 215 -4.16 3.97 9.39
CA ALA A 215 -4.26 5.43 9.28
C ALA A 215 -2.91 6.08 8.93
N PHE A 216 -1.80 5.58 9.48
CA PHE A 216 -0.45 6.00 9.10
C PHE A 216 -0.19 5.74 7.61
N LYS A 217 -0.56 4.57 7.08
CA LYS A 217 -0.35 4.21 5.66
C LYS A 217 -1.17 5.08 4.71
N VAL A 218 -2.37 5.48 5.11
CA VAL A 218 -3.23 6.41 4.34
C VAL A 218 -2.77 7.87 4.51
N SER A 219 -1.89 8.14 5.48
CA SER A 219 -1.53 9.51 5.90
C SER A 219 -2.70 10.28 6.51
N ALA A 220 -3.57 9.57 7.26
CA ALA A 220 -4.66 10.23 7.96
C ALA A 220 -4.14 10.98 9.20
N VAL A 221 -4.74 12.13 9.49
CA VAL A 221 -4.39 12.94 10.67
C VAL A 221 -4.89 12.22 11.94
N PRO A 222 -4.09 12.11 13.01
CA PRO A 222 -2.81 12.75 13.29
C PRO A 222 -1.55 11.96 12.80
N PHE A 223 -1.72 10.82 12.15
CA PHE A 223 -0.61 9.92 11.75
C PHE A 223 0.10 10.33 10.44
N HIS A 224 -0.05 11.57 10.01
CA HIS A 224 0.47 12.11 8.74
C HIS A 224 1.84 12.81 8.85
N MET A 225 2.46 12.83 10.04
CA MET A 225 3.68 13.64 10.32
C MET A 225 4.87 13.32 9.39
N TRP A 226 4.92 12.10 8.84
CA TRP A 226 5.97 11.69 7.91
C TRP A 226 5.78 12.28 6.50
N THR A 227 4.55 12.61 6.11
CA THR A 227 4.15 12.93 4.73
C THR A 227 4.83 14.19 4.18
N PRO A 228 4.87 15.35 4.87
CA PRO A 228 5.49 16.56 4.34
C PRO A 228 6.97 16.36 4.04
N ASP A 229 7.73 15.81 4.99
CA ASP A 229 9.18 15.63 4.87
C ASP A 229 9.54 14.64 3.75
N VAL A 230 8.77 13.54 3.66
CA VAL A 230 9.01 12.50 2.65
C VAL A 230 8.62 13.00 1.26
N TYR A 231 7.53 13.76 1.13
CA TYR A 231 7.08 14.27 -0.17
C TYR A 231 7.98 15.39 -0.70
N GLU A 232 8.57 16.21 0.17
CA GLU A 232 9.53 17.21 -0.23
C GLU A 232 10.91 16.60 -0.57
N GLY A 233 11.33 15.61 0.19
CA GLY A 233 12.67 15.04 0.05
C GLY A 233 12.79 13.99 -1.04
N ALA A 234 11.73 13.22 -1.32
CA ALA A 234 11.74 12.22 -2.38
C ALA A 234 11.71 12.84 -3.79
N PRO A 235 12.26 12.16 -4.81
CA PRO A 235 12.13 12.61 -6.19
C PRO A 235 10.67 12.72 -6.62
N THR A 236 10.32 13.74 -7.42
CA THR A 236 8.92 14.02 -7.83
C THR A 236 8.14 12.82 -8.36
N PRO A 237 8.68 11.94 -9.25
CA PRO A 237 7.95 10.75 -9.69
C PRO A 237 7.70 9.74 -8.56
N VAL A 238 8.63 9.64 -7.61
CA VAL A 238 8.47 8.80 -6.42
C VAL A 238 7.38 9.38 -5.53
N THR A 239 7.37 10.70 -5.31
CA THR A 239 6.30 11.37 -4.57
C THR A 239 4.93 11.16 -5.22
N ALA A 240 4.85 11.24 -6.55
CA ALA A 240 3.61 10.96 -7.28
C ALA A 240 3.14 9.51 -7.05
N PHE A 241 4.06 8.55 -7.05
CA PHE A 241 3.74 7.15 -6.72
C PHE A 241 3.26 7.00 -5.28
N LEU A 242 4.02 7.54 -4.30
CA LEU A 242 3.68 7.47 -2.87
C LEU A 242 2.33 8.12 -2.53
N ALA A 243 1.98 9.19 -3.25
CA ALA A 243 0.75 9.94 -3.02
C ALA A 243 -0.50 9.26 -3.60
N THR A 244 -0.34 8.34 -4.56
CA THR A 244 -1.46 7.75 -5.29
C THR A 244 -1.63 6.26 -5.00
N VAL A 245 -0.80 5.40 -5.55
CA VAL A 245 -1.01 3.95 -5.61
C VAL A 245 -1.06 3.29 -4.23
N PRO A 246 -0.10 3.53 -3.31
CA PRO A 246 -0.12 2.94 -1.98
C PRO A 246 -1.32 3.40 -1.13
N LYS A 247 -1.76 4.65 -1.30
CA LYS A 247 -2.92 5.16 -0.56
C LYS A 247 -4.22 4.51 -1.02
N MET A 248 -4.39 4.34 -2.33
CA MET A 248 -5.53 3.59 -2.87
C MET A 248 -5.58 2.17 -2.32
N ALA A 249 -4.44 1.46 -2.35
CA ALA A 249 -4.33 0.12 -1.81
C ALA A 249 -4.62 0.05 -0.29
N ALA A 250 -4.11 1.01 0.49
CA ALA A 250 -4.32 1.08 1.94
C ALA A 250 -5.78 1.41 2.30
N ILE A 251 -6.48 2.25 1.52
CA ILE A 251 -7.91 2.51 1.72
C ILE A 251 -8.73 1.24 1.42
N CYS A 252 -8.43 0.55 0.31
CA CYS A 252 -9.10 -0.71 -0.02
C CYS A 252 -8.89 -1.76 1.09
N LEU A 253 -7.67 -1.86 1.62
CA LEU A 253 -7.37 -2.73 2.74
C LEU A 253 -8.15 -2.34 4.00
N LEU A 254 -8.18 -1.05 4.35
CA LEU A 254 -8.92 -0.54 5.50
C LEU A 254 -10.42 -0.93 5.38
N MET A 255 -11.02 -0.73 4.20
CA MET A 255 -12.41 -1.11 3.96
C MET A 255 -12.61 -2.63 4.17
N ARG A 256 -11.75 -3.46 3.59
CA ARG A 256 -11.82 -4.91 3.74
C ARG A 256 -11.75 -5.33 5.21
N VAL A 257 -10.77 -4.85 5.95
CA VAL A 257 -10.61 -5.21 7.38
C VAL A 257 -11.82 -4.77 8.21
N MET A 258 -12.31 -3.55 8.00
CA MET A 258 -13.44 -3.04 8.80
C MET A 258 -14.74 -3.78 8.53
N TYR A 259 -15.01 -4.19 7.28
CA TYR A 259 -16.25 -4.87 6.94
C TYR A 259 -16.16 -6.40 7.10
N ASP A 260 -15.06 -7.02 6.67
CA ASP A 260 -14.95 -8.48 6.67
C ASP A 260 -14.59 -9.04 8.05
N ALA A 261 -13.77 -8.33 8.85
CA ALA A 261 -13.37 -8.81 10.17
C ALA A 261 -14.18 -8.18 11.32
N PHE A 262 -14.58 -6.90 11.20
CA PHE A 262 -15.18 -6.12 12.30
C PHE A 262 -16.58 -5.57 11.96
N GLY A 263 -17.27 -6.14 10.97
CA GLY A 263 -18.61 -5.70 10.57
C GLY A 263 -19.64 -5.73 11.70
N ASN A 264 -19.50 -6.65 12.67
CA ASN A 264 -20.40 -6.78 13.81
C ASN A 264 -20.29 -5.67 14.86
N ILE A 265 -19.14 -4.98 14.95
CA ILE A 265 -18.87 -3.88 15.91
C ILE A 265 -18.71 -2.54 15.19
N LEU A 266 -19.56 -2.29 14.21
CA LEU A 266 -19.56 -1.11 13.38
C LEU A 266 -19.60 0.20 14.19
N GLY A 267 -20.40 0.25 15.26
CA GLY A 267 -20.54 1.43 16.11
C GLY A 267 -19.24 1.85 16.79
N ASP A 268 -18.36 0.91 17.13
CA ASP A 268 -17.11 1.19 17.84
C ASP A 268 -16.04 1.76 16.88
N TRP A 269 -15.75 1.07 15.78
CA TRP A 269 -14.71 1.54 14.86
C TRP A 269 -15.14 2.78 14.05
N GLN A 270 -16.43 2.94 13.79
CA GLN A 270 -16.96 4.10 13.07
C GLN A 270 -16.63 5.42 13.79
N GLN A 271 -16.70 5.45 15.11
CA GLN A 271 -16.34 6.64 15.90
C GLN A 271 -14.88 7.06 15.68
N ILE A 272 -13.97 6.08 15.63
CA ILE A 272 -12.54 6.33 15.36
C ILE A 272 -12.35 6.89 13.94
N ILE A 273 -13.01 6.27 12.94
CA ILE A 273 -12.91 6.75 11.55
C ILE A 273 -13.52 8.14 11.38
N ILE A 274 -14.63 8.45 12.05
CA ILE A 274 -15.22 9.80 12.04
C ILE A 274 -14.25 10.82 12.62
N LEU A 275 -13.61 10.52 13.76
CA LEU A 275 -12.60 11.41 14.35
C LEU A 275 -11.45 11.67 13.39
N LEU A 276 -10.88 10.62 12.79
CA LEU A 276 -9.80 10.74 11.81
C LEU A 276 -10.22 11.56 10.59
N SER A 277 -11.46 11.39 10.11
CA SER A 277 -12.00 12.12 8.96
C SER A 277 -12.18 13.61 9.27
N ILE A 278 -12.71 13.95 10.43
CA ILE A 278 -12.86 15.35 10.88
C ILE A 278 -11.48 16.01 10.98
N CYS A 279 -10.52 15.34 11.61
CA CYS A 279 -9.15 15.84 11.73
C CYS A 279 -8.50 16.05 10.35
N LEU A 280 -8.71 15.12 9.41
CA LEU A 280 -8.18 15.22 8.05
C LEU A 280 -8.81 16.41 7.29
N LEU A 281 -10.11 16.61 7.38
CA LEU A 281 -10.81 17.72 6.72
C LEU A 281 -10.36 19.08 7.28
N TYR A 282 -10.11 19.16 8.58
CA TYR A 282 -9.62 20.38 9.21
C TYR A 282 -8.19 20.74 8.80
N THR A 283 -7.31 19.74 8.64
CA THR A 283 -5.89 19.97 8.33
C THR A 283 -5.61 19.99 6.82
N SER A 284 -6.53 19.51 5.97
CA SER A 284 -6.37 19.55 4.52
C SER A 284 -6.53 20.98 4.02
N PRO A 285 -5.52 21.54 3.30
CA PRO A 285 -5.61 22.90 2.79
C PRO A 285 -6.78 23.04 1.81
N SER A 286 -7.70 23.94 2.13
CA SER A 286 -8.80 24.31 1.24
C SER A 286 -8.26 25.20 0.10
N PRO A 287 -8.81 25.14 -1.11
CA PRO A 287 -8.52 26.13 -2.15
C PRO A 287 -8.74 27.60 -1.70
N ARG A 288 -9.57 27.81 -0.67
CA ARG A 288 -9.79 29.12 -0.04
C ARG A 288 -8.61 29.56 0.85
N ASP A 289 -7.88 28.64 1.45
CA ASP A 289 -6.73 28.96 2.31
C ASP A 289 -5.58 29.57 1.49
N GLY A 290 -5.40 29.14 0.24
CA GLY A 290 -4.45 29.72 -0.71
C GLY A 290 -4.77 31.17 -1.11
N LEU A 291 -6.01 31.62 -0.95
CA LEU A 291 -6.43 33.03 -1.19
C LEU A 291 -6.14 33.90 0.03
N LEU A 292 -6.21 33.35 1.24
CA LEU A 292 -5.91 34.10 2.47
C LEU A 292 -4.40 34.23 2.73
N SER A 293 -3.59 33.30 2.25
CA SER A 293 -2.11 33.38 2.34
C SER A 293 -1.47 34.36 1.34
N ARG A 294 -2.22 34.92 0.41
CA ARG A 294 -1.77 35.94 -0.55
C ARG A 294 -2.04 37.37 -0.10
N MET A 295 -2.27 37.65 1.17
CA MET A 295 -2.13 39.02 1.65
C MET A 295 -0.66 39.41 1.57
N PRO A 296 -0.28 40.42 0.75
CA PRO A 296 1.07 40.91 0.74
C PRO A 296 1.36 41.45 2.13
N SER A 297 2.44 40.98 2.74
CA SER A 297 3.05 41.66 3.88
C SER A 297 3.64 42.98 3.35
N SER A 298 2.77 43.95 3.14
CA SER A 298 3.18 45.28 2.82
C SER A 298 3.07 46.12 4.09
N ALA A 299 4.18 46.28 4.74
CA ALA A 299 4.65 47.52 5.32
C ALA A 299 6.05 47.30 5.84
#